data_8852642d0669ec4dc388bed18f48642c
#
_entry.id   8852642d0669ec4dc388bed18f48642c
#
_cell.length_a   1.000
_cell.length_b   1.000
_cell.length_c   1.000
_cell.angle_alpha   90.00
_cell.angle_beta   90.00
_cell.angle_gamma   90.00
#
_symmetry.space_group_name_H-M   'P 1'
#
loop_
_entity.id
_entity.type
_entity.pdbx_description
1 polymer ?
#
loop_
_entity_poly.entity_id
_entity_poly.type
_entity_poly.pdbx_seq_one_letter_code
_entity_poly.pdbx_strand_id
1 'polypeptide(L)'
;LSTILSSEMNSGEVLNVIQTDPVTKLNLLPSGPVPPNPAELIGSEQMAKLLGLLQNNFTHVVVDSPPIASFTDGVLIASMVDGVILVVNSGKSSRQVVRRSRQLLQDIGAKIFGVVLNNVNLRSQDN
;
A
#
# COMPACT_ATOMS: atom_id res chain seq x y z
N LEU A 1 -1.39 -6.99 10.45
CA LEU A 1 -2.42 -6.89 9.42
C LEU A 1 -3.01 -8.27 9.06
N SER A 2 -2.19 -9.23 8.64
CA SER A 2 -2.68 -10.56 8.23
C SER A 2 -3.52 -11.26 9.31
N THR A 3 -3.12 -11.15 10.57
CA THR A 3 -3.88 -11.69 11.70
C THR A 3 -5.25 -11.04 11.85
N ILE A 4 -5.34 -9.73 11.64
CA ILE A 4 -6.61 -8.97 11.67
C ILE A 4 -7.53 -9.46 10.54
N LEU A 5 -7.00 -9.61 9.33
CA LEU A 5 -7.77 -10.00 8.16
C LEU A 5 -8.25 -11.46 8.20
N SER A 6 -7.54 -12.33 8.91
CA SER A 6 -7.90 -13.75 9.07
C SER A 6 -8.74 -14.05 10.32
N SER A 7 -9.04 -13.05 11.15
CA SER A 7 -9.84 -13.19 12.36
C SER A 7 -10.97 -12.14 12.40
N GLU A 8 -12.03 -12.42 13.16
CA GLU A 8 -13.13 -11.47 13.37
C GLU A 8 -12.83 -10.58 14.59
N MET A 9 -11.82 -9.72 14.45
CA MET A 9 -11.49 -8.75 15.49
C MET A 9 -12.46 -7.56 15.46
N ASN A 10 -12.90 -7.11 16.63
CA ASN A 10 -13.71 -5.89 16.72
C ASN A 10 -12.85 -4.62 16.60
N SER A 11 -13.50 -3.48 16.39
CA SER A 11 -12.83 -2.20 16.18
C SER A 11 -11.85 -1.80 17.30
N GLY A 12 -12.20 -2.08 18.55
CA GLY A 12 -11.34 -1.78 19.70
C GLY A 12 -10.09 -2.65 19.73
N GLU A 13 -10.22 -3.93 19.39
CA GLU A 13 -9.08 -4.86 19.29
C GLU A 13 -8.13 -4.46 18.17
N VAL A 14 -8.66 -4.04 17.03
CA VAL A 14 -7.85 -3.57 15.89
C VAL A 14 -7.05 -2.33 16.28
N LEU A 15 -7.69 -1.34 16.90
CA LEU A 15 -7.00 -0.10 17.31
C LEU A 15 -5.92 -0.36 18.37
N ASN A 16 -6.08 -1.38 19.21
CA ASN A 16 -5.11 -1.74 20.23
C ASN A 16 -3.82 -2.38 19.68
N VAL A 17 -3.85 -2.95 18.48
CA VAL A 17 -2.65 -3.54 17.84
C VAL A 17 -1.85 -2.52 17.03
N ILE A 18 -2.38 -1.32 16.82
CA ILE A 18 -1.66 -0.23 16.16
C ILE A 18 -0.57 0.29 17.09
N GLN A 19 0.64 0.36 16.57
CA GLN A 19 1.81 0.84 17.30
C GLN A 19 2.06 2.31 16.95
N THR A 20 2.48 3.10 17.94
CA THR A 20 2.86 4.50 17.71
C THR A 20 4.35 4.66 17.94
N ASP A 21 5.07 5.17 16.94
CA ASP A 21 6.48 5.51 17.09
C ASP A 21 6.62 6.70 18.06
N PRO A 22 7.41 6.55 19.15
CA PRO A 22 7.50 7.58 20.19
C PRO A 22 8.16 8.87 19.72
N VAL A 23 8.99 8.81 18.67
CA VAL A 23 9.72 9.96 18.13
C VAL A 23 8.90 10.71 17.10
N THR A 24 8.46 10.02 16.04
CA THR A 24 7.73 10.62 14.92
C THR A 24 6.24 10.78 15.17
N LYS A 25 5.70 10.07 16.18
CA LYS A 25 4.26 9.95 16.45
C LYS A 25 3.47 9.27 15.33
N LEU A 26 4.16 8.64 14.40
CA LEU A 26 3.54 7.88 13.33
C LEU A 26 2.87 6.63 13.89
N ASN A 27 1.62 6.41 13.49
CA ASN A 27 0.90 5.18 13.84
C ASN A 27 1.19 4.11 12.79
N LEU A 28 1.55 2.92 13.24
CA LEU A 28 2.03 1.82 12.40
C LEU A 28 1.18 0.58 12.61
N LEU A 29 0.74 -0.01 11.51
CA LEU A 29 0.12 -1.32 11.48
C LEU A 29 0.97 -2.27 10.64
N PRO A 30 1.86 -3.07 11.24
CA PRO A 30 2.71 -4.00 10.52
C PRO A 30 1.92 -5.08 9.77
N SER A 31 2.49 -5.63 8.70
CA SER A 31 1.86 -6.67 7.88
C SER A 31 1.58 -7.97 8.65
N GLY A 32 2.38 -8.27 9.67
CA GLY A 32 2.31 -9.52 10.38
C GLY A 32 2.91 -10.70 9.58
N PRO A 33 2.66 -11.95 10.01
CA PRO A 33 3.17 -13.12 9.32
C PRO A 33 2.59 -13.25 7.91
N VAL A 34 3.38 -13.83 6.99
CA VAL A 34 2.93 -14.06 5.61
C VAL A 34 1.87 -15.16 5.61
N PRO A 35 0.64 -14.88 5.16
CA PRO A 35 -0.42 -15.88 5.09
C PRO A 35 -0.26 -16.76 3.84
N PRO A 36 -0.90 -17.94 3.79
CA PRO A 36 -0.89 -18.80 2.61
C PRO A 36 -1.69 -18.22 1.43
N ASN A 37 -2.56 -17.26 1.68
CA ASN A 37 -3.51 -16.69 0.72
C ASN A 37 -3.53 -15.15 0.76
N PRO A 38 -2.40 -14.44 0.50
CA PRO A 38 -2.32 -12.99 0.70
C PRO A 38 -3.31 -12.20 -0.17
N ALA A 39 -3.47 -12.57 -1.43
CA ALA A 39 -4.40 -11.86 -2.34
C ALA A 39 -5.87 -11.99 -1.90
N GLU A 40 -6.28 -13.15 -1.40
CA GLU A 40 -7.63 -13.35 -0.87
C GLU A 40 -7.89 -12.47 0.36
N LEU A 41 -6.92 -12.37 1.27
CA LEU A 41 -7.05 -11.52 2.47
C LEU A 41 -7.16 -10.04 2.09
N ILE A 42 -6.36 -9.58 1.15
CA ILE A 42 -6.38 -8.19 0.67
C ILE A 42 -7.71 -7.89 -0.04
N GLY A 43 -8.24 -8.81 -0.84
CA GLY A 43 -9.53 -8.66 -1.53
C GLY A 43 -10.77 -8.93 -0.67
N SER A 44 -10.62 -9.18 0.63
CA SER A 44 -11.71 -9.58 1.51
C SER A 44 -12.55 -8.39 2.01
N GLU A 45 -13.77 -8.68 2.49
CA GLU A 45 -14.59 -7.70 3.20
C GLU A 45 -13.92 -7.16 4.46
N GLN A 46 -13.11 -7.97 5.13
CA GLN A 46 -12.36 -7.57 6.31
C GLN A 46 -11.36 -6.45 5.98
N MET A 47 -10.72 -6.50 4.83
CA MET A 47 -9.84 -5.42 4.37
C MET A 47 -10.61 -4.12 4.14
N ALA A 48 -11.77 -4.18 3.50
CA ALA A 48 -12.63 -3.02 3.29
C ALA A 48 -13.13 -2.43 4.62
N LYS A 49 -13.52 -3.27 5.57
CA LYS A 49 -13.92 -2.84 6.93
C LYS A 49 -12.77 -2.20 7.68
N LEU A 50 -11.56 -2.78 7.58
CA LEU A 50 -10.35 -2.22 8.19
C LEU A 50 -10.04 -0.83 7.65
N LEU A 51 -10.05 -0.65 6.33
CA LEU A 51 -9.81 0.66 5.70
C LEU A 51 -10.85 1.69 6.13
N GLY A 52 -12.12 1.30 6.22
CA GLY A 52 -13.18 2.17 6.72
C GLY A 52 -12.96 2.58 8.17
N LEU A 53 -12.55 1.66 9.03
CA LEU A 53 -12.22 1.94 10.43
C LEU A 53 -11.03 2.91 10.55
N LEU A 54 -9.97 2.68 9.79
CA LEU A 54 -8.79 3.54 9.80
C LEU A 54 -9.10 4.94 9.28
N GLN A 55 -9.90 5.05 8.23
CA GLN A 55 -10.34 6.33 7.67
C GLN A 55 -11.16 7.16 8.67
N ASN A 56 -11.95 6.52 9.53
CA ASN A 56 -12.73 7.19 10.56
C ASN A 56 -11.88 7.65 11.75
N ASN A 57 -10.72 7.06 11.99
CA ASN A 57 -9.87 7.32 13.15
C ASN A 57 -8.60 8.10 12.84
N PHE A 58 -8.20 8.20 11.57
CA PHE A 58 -6.98 8.88 11.14
C PHE A 58 -7.27 9.82 9.97
N THR A 59 -6.55 10.94 9.92
CA THR A 59 -6.70 11.92 8.85
C THR A 59 -6.13 11.44 7.52
N HIS A 60 -5.04 10.68 7.57
CA HIS A 60 -4.36 10.10 6.41
C HIS A 60 -4.01 8.65 6.70
N VAL A 61 -4.28 7.79 5.74
CA VAL A 61 -3.92 6.37 5.79
C VAL A 61 -3.04 6.07 4.57
N VAL A 62 -1.81 5.64 4.80
CA VAL A 62 -0.88 5.25 3.76
C VAL A 62 -0.72 3.74 3.78
N VAL A 63 -0.97 3.09 2.66
CA VAL A 63 -0.82 1.64 2.50
C VAL A 63 0.41 1.36 1.65
N ASP A 64 1.40 0.72 2.24
CA ASP A 64 2.58 0.22 1.52
C ASP A 64 2.25 -1.12 0.86
N SER A 65 2.53 -1.25 -0.43
CA SER A 65 2.19 -2.42 -1.21
C SER A 65 3.41 -3.05 -1.89
N PRO A 66 3.36 -4.35 -2.20
CA PRO A 66 4.34 -4.98 -3.08
C PRO A 66 4.37 -4.34 -4.48
N PRO A 67 5.42 -4.58 -5.28
CA PRO A 67 5.50 -4.06 -6.64
C PRO A 67 4.30 -4.45 -7.49
N ILE A 68 3.60 -3.47 -8.03
CA ILE A 68 2.33 -3.66 -8.75
C ILE A 68 2.49 -4.50 -10.03
N ALA A 69 3.65 -4.42 -10.68
CA ALA A 69 3.92 -5.19 -11.90
C ALA A 69 4.13 -6.69 -11.65
N SER A 70 4.43 -7.07 -10.40
CA SER A 70 4.78 -8.45 -10.02
C SER A 70 3.70 -9.16 -9.22
N PHE A 71 2.84 -8.42 -8.51
CA PHE A 71 1.86 -8.97 -7.59
C PHE A 71 0.48 -8.33 -7.77
N THR A 72 -0.57 -9.14 -7.62
CA THR A 72 -1.96 -8.66 -7.71
C THR A 72 -2.41 -7.83 -6.52
N ASP A 73 -1.72 -7.95 -5.38
CA ASP A 73 -2.05 -7.27 -4.13
C ASP A 73 -2.13 -5.75 -4.30
N GLY A 74 -1.15 -5.17 -5.01
CA GLY A 74 -1.11 -3.73 -5.28
C GLY A 74 -2.29 -3.24 -6.11
N VAL A 75 -2.74 -4.03 -7.08
CA VAL A 75 -3.92 -3.73 -7.90
C VAL A 75 -5.19 -3.77 -7.06
N LEU A 76 -5.32 -4.78 -6.19
CA LEU A 76 -6.47 -4.90 -5.28
C LEU A 76 -6.53 -3.73 -4.30
N ILE A 77 -5.41 -3.36 -3.71
CA ILE A 77 -5.31 -2.19 -2.81
C ILE A 77 -5.68 -0.91 -3.57
N ALA A 78 -5.15 -0.72 -4.77
CA ALA A 78 -5.40 0.45 -5.60
C ALA A 78 -6.88 0.65 -5.92
N SER A 79 -7.66 -0.43 -6.00
CA SER A 79 -9.11 -0.36 -6.22
C SER A 79 -9.90 0.11 -5.00
N MET A 80 -9.31 0.08 -3.81
CA MET A 80 -9.98 0.38 -2.53
C MET A 80 -9.59 1.74 -1.92
N VAL A 81 -8.55 2.38 -2.44
CA VAL A 81 -8.00 3.65 -1.91
C VAL A 81 -8.45 4.85 -2.75
N ASP A 82 -8.33 6.05 -2.18
CA ASP A 82 -8.71 7.30 -2.87
C ASP A 82 -7.77 7.63 -4.03
N GLY A 83 -6.50 7.23 -3.93
CA GLY A 83 -5.51 7.45 -4.98
C GLY A 83 -4.20 6.73 -4.70
N VAL A 84 -3.35 6.73 -5.69
CA VAL A 84 -2.08 6.00 -5.72
C VAL A 84 -0.92 6.93 -6.00
N ILE A 85 0.16 6.76 -5.27
CA ILE A 85 1.47 7.32 -5.61
C ILE A 85 2.31 6.18 -6.16
N LEU A 86 2.76 6.32 -7.41
CA LEU A 86 3.61 5.32 -8.06
C LEU A 86 5.07 5.63 -7.74
N VAL A 87 5.73 4.72 -7.03
CA VAL A 87 7.14 4.86 -6.69
C VAL A 87 7.98 4.11 -7.73
N VAL A 88 8.88 4.83 -8.38
CA VAL A 88 9.80 4.32 -9.40
C VAL A 88 11.22 4.32 -8.84
N ASN A 89 11.91 3.21 -8.95
CA ASN A 89 13.28 3.09 -8.48
C ASN A 89 14.26 3.46 -9.61
N SER A 90 14.95 4.57 -9.43
CA SER A 90 15.93 5.07 -10.42
C SER A 90 17.02 4.03 -10.68
N GLY A 91 17.28 3.74 -11.95
CA GLY A 91 18.30 2.79 -12.39
C GLY A 91 17.91 1.31 -12.26
N LYS A 92 16.81 0.98 -11.57
CA LYS A 92 16.32 -0.40 -11.41
C LYS A 92 15.00 -0.66 -12.13
N SER A 93 14.07 0.30 -12.09
CA SER A 93 12.79 0.16 -12.78
C SER A 93 12.96 0.50 -14.26
N SER A 94 12.67 -0.46 -15.14
CA SER A 94 12.68 -0.19 -16.59
C SER A 94 11.48 0.66 -16.99
N ARG A 95 11.63 1.40 -18.09
CA ARG A 95 10.51 2.19 -18.66
C ARG A 95 9.30 1.32 -19.00
N GLN A 96 9.54 0.10 -19.46
CA GLN A 96 8.49 -0.86 -19.77
C GLN A 96 7.69 -1.27 -18.55
N VAL A 97 8.36 -1.56 -17.44
CA VAL A 97 7.71 -1.90 -16.16
C VAL A 97 6.88 -0.72 -15.64
N VAL A 98 7.41 0.49 -15.73
CA VAL A 98 6.68 1.70 -15.30
C VAL A 98 5.41 1.91 -16.16
N ARG A 99 5.53 1.78 -17.47
CA ARG A 99 4.37 1.87 -18.39
C ARG A 99 3.32 0.81 -18.10
N ARG A 100 3.75 -0.42 -17.86
CA ARG A 100 2.85 -1.53 -17.49
C ARG A 100 2.14 -1.24 -16.17
N SER A 101 2.85 -0.77 -15.17
CA SER A 101 2.27 -0.42 -13.87
C SER A 101 1.21 0.67 -14.01
N ARG A 102 1.51 1.72 -14.77
CA ARG A 102 0.55 2.77 -15.08
C ARG A 102 -0.70 2.21 -15.78
N GLN A 103 -0.51 1.35 -16.78
CA GLN A 103 -1.61 0.75 -17.52
C GLN A 103 -2.51 -0.11 -16.62
N LEU A 104 -1.91 -0.93 -15.76
CA LEU A 104 -2.66 -1.73 -14.77
C LEU A 104 -3.55 -0.86 -13.88
N LEU A 105 -3.02 0.27 -13.41
CA LEU A 105 -3.77 1.22 -12.58
C LEU A 105 -4.88 1.90 -13.37
N GLN A 106 -4.61 2.31 -14.59
CA GLN A 106 -5.61 2.94 -15.46
C GLN A 106 -6.75 2.00 -15.81
N ASP A 107 -6.45 0.73 -16.08
CA ASP A 107 -7.44 -0.30 -16.44
C ASP A 107 -8.48 -0.54 -15.34
N ILE A 108 -8.10 -0.37 -14.08
CA ILE A 108 -9.03 -0.49 -12.93
C ILE A 108 -9.65 0.85 -12.53
N GLY A 109 -9.36 1.92 -13.23
CA GLY A 109 -9.86 3.26 -12.91
C GLY A 109 -9.23 3.89 -11.67
N ALA A 110 -8.06 3.43 -11.23
CA ALA A 110 -7.37 4.00 -10.10
C ALA A 110 -6.87 5.43 -10.41
N LYS A 111 -7.01 6.32 -9.43
CA LYS A 111 -6.50 7.69 -9.55
C LYS A 111 -5.03 7.72 -9.17
N ILE A 112 -4.16 8.09 -10.11
CA ILE A 112 -2.74 8.28 -9.84
C ILE A 112 -2.51 9.74 -9.45
N PHE A 113 -2.15 9.98 -8.19
CA PHE A 113 -1.87 11.33 -7.68
C PHE A 113 -0.54 11.87 -8.18
N GLY A 114 0.42 11.00 -8.44
CA GLY A 114 1.74 11.38 -8.92
C GLY A 114 2.72 10.21 -8.92
N VAL A 115 3.95 10.54 -9.30
CA VAL A 115 5.06 9.60 -9.38
C VAL A 115 6.21 10.13 -8.54
N VAL A 116 6.82 9.26 -7.74
CA VAL A 116 8.03 9.55 -6.96
C VAL A 116 9.18 8.77 -7.56
N LEU A 117 10.26 9.45 -7.90
CA LEU A 117 11.51 8.84 -8.34
C LEU A 117 12.41 8.65 -7.12
N ASN A 118 12.61 7.39 -6.72
CA ASN A 118 13.42 7.02 -5.57
C ASN A 118 14.84 6.59 -5.97
N ASN A 119 15.78 6.66 -5.04
CA ASN A 119 17.18 6.26 -5.23
C ASN A 119 17.90 7.00 -6.37
N VAL A 120 17.61 8.30 -6.54
CA VAL A 120 18.27 9.15 -7.53
C VAL A 120 19.69 9.48 -7.07
N ASN A 121 20.67 9.23 -7.94
CA ASN A 121 22.04 9.66 -7.70
C ASN A 121 22.25 11.07 -8.29
N LEU A 122 22.23 12.08 -7.43
CA LEU A 122 22.40 13.48 -7.83
C LEU A 122 23.80 13.81 -8.37
N ARG A 123 24.81 12.97 -8.08
CA ARG A 123 26.20 13.18 -8.53
C ARG A 123 26.44 12.81 -9.99
N SER A 124 25.52 12.10 -10.63
CA SER A 124 25.65 11.69 -12.04
C SER A 124 25.03 12.67 -13.05
N GLN A 125 24.54 13.81 -12.60
CA GLN A 125 23.90 14.82 -13.47
C GLN A 125 24.86 15.95 -13.91
N ASP A 126 26.09 15.96 -13.43
CA ASP A 126 27.08 17.00 -13.74
C ASP A 126 28.11 16.57 -14.81
N ASN A 127 27.72 15.72 -15.78
CA ASN A 127 28.53 15.38 -16.95
C ASN A 127 27.74 15.59 -18.25
#